data_40b5081f41b4fe095f95845e11498b9d
#
_entry.id   40b5081f41b4fe095f95845e11498b9d
#
_cell.length_a   1.000
_cell.length_b   1.000
_cell.length_c   1.000
_cell.angle_alpha   90.00
_cell.angle_beta   90.00
_cell.angle_gamma   90.00
#
_symmetry.space_group_name_H-M   'P 1'
#
loop_
_entity.id
_entity.type
_entity.pdbx_description
1 polymer ?
#
loop_
_entity_poly.entity_id
_entity_poly.type
_entity_poly.pdbx_seq_one_letter_code
_entity_poly.pdbx_strand_id
1 'polypeptide(L)'
;YTTSKSLSSFAEVYEFAREGASITFGVPIAEFDRVFIGAGYERTRITTTKGVPPTFYNFGERFGRSSVAIPLTLGWSNDSRNNPLSPTAGEFKRLSLGLSPAGDARYVTLSTQYQRFIPLWSNKFTLMVNGELGWGEGLGSRPYPVFKNFYAGGLGSVRAFEGGSLGPTDNFGTRSGGNLRLNLNSEFY
;
A
#
# COMPACT_ATOMS: atom_id res chain seq x y z
N TYR A 1 -10.32 -15.68 8.04
CA TYR A 1 -8.93 -16.09 8.40
C TYR A 1 -8.09 -16.02 7.14
N THR A 2 -7.29 -15.00 7.01
CA THR A 2 -6.41 -14.87 5.84
C THR A 2 -4.97 -14.92 6.31
N THR A 3 -4.29 -16.04 6.07
CA THR A 3 -2.84 -16.14 6.22
C THR A 3 -2.23 -15.79 4.87
N SER A 4 -1.67 -14.60 4.71
CA SER A 4 -0.93 -14.26 3.51
C SER A 4 0.57 -14.44 3.78
N LYS A 5 1.17 -15.47 3.18
CA LYS A 5 2.62 -15.56 3.03
C LYS A 5 3.01 -14.72 1.83
N SER A 6 3.65 -13.60 2.05
CA SER A 6 4.28 -12.85 0.98
C SER A 6 5.69 -13.42 0.77
N LEU A 7 5.81 -14.33 -0.19
CA LEU A 7 7.09 -14.75 -0.74
C LEU A 7 7.49 -13.71 -1.79
N SER A 8 8.38 -12.79 -1.44
CA SER A 8 9.08 -12.03 -2.46
C SER A 8 10.21 -12.90 -3.01
N SER A 9 10.22 -13.15 -4.32
CA SER A 9 11.17 -14.05 -5.01
C SER A 9 12.62 -13.53 -5.04
N PHE A 10 12.96 -12.52 -4.27
CA PHE A 10 14.28 -11.90 -4.28
C PHE A 10 15.04 -11.92 -2.96
N ALA A 11 14.58 -12.55 -1.92
CA ALA A 11 15.45 -12.82 -0.79
C ALA A 11 14.88 -13.96 0.05
N GLU A 12 15.54 -15.05 0.10
CA GLU A 12 15.44 -16.07 1.14
C GLU A 12 15.81 -15.54 2.55
N VAL A 13 15.62 -14.24 2.79
CA VAL A 13 16.29 -13.55 3.90
C VAL A 13 15.34 -13.13 5.01
N TYR A 14 14.06 -12.88 4.71
CA TYR A 14 13.08 -12.56 5.76
C TYR A 14 11.66 -12.98 5.37
N GLU A 15 10.92 -13.45 6.35
CA GLU A 15 9.52 -13.83 6.21
C GLU A 15 8.66 -13.00 7.17
N PHE A 16 7.58 -12.42 6.62
CA PHE A 16 6.54 -11.81 7.41
C PHE A 16 5.35 -12.77 7.51
N ALA A 17 5.05 -13.24 8.71
CA ALA A 17 3.79 -13.88 8.99
C ALA A 17 2.81 -12.84 9.53
N ARG A 18 1.70 -12.63 8.83
CA ARG A 18 0.64 -11.71 9.24
C ARG A 18 -0.64 -12.49 9.52
N GLU A 19 -1.17 -12.30 10.72
CA GLU A 19 -2.42 -12.87 11.18
C GLU A 19 -3.34 -11.73 11.59
N GLY A 20 -4.63 -11.79 11.23
CA GLY A 20 -5.53 -10.72 11.63
C GLY A 20 -6.95 -10.92 11.13
N ALA A 21 -7.83 -10.08 11.62
CA ALA A 21 -9.21 -9.96 11.19
C ALA A 21 -9.59 -8.49 11.09
N SER A 22 -10.41 -8.15 10.13
CA SER A 22 -10.94 -6.79 9.98
C SER A 22 -12.38 -6.82 9.49
N ILE A 23 -13.12 -5.81 9.88
CA ILE A 23 -14.46 -5.55 9.40
C ILE A 23 -14.44 -4.18 8.75
N THR A 24 -14.98 -4.07 7.54
CA THR A 24 -15.08 -2.81 6.81
C THR A 24 -16.51 -2.68 6.28
N PHE A 25 -17.12 -1.55 6.56
CA PHE A 25 -18.42 -1.16 6.04
C PHE A 25 -18.23 -0.11 4.94
N GLY A 26 -18.90 -0.31 3.81
CA GLY A 26 -18.92 0.64 2.70
C GLY A 26 -20.33 1.14 2.45
N VAL A 27 -20.54 2.45 2.52
CA VAL A 27 -21.83 3.09 2.33
C VAL A 27 -21.78 3.97 1.09
N PRO A 28 -22.64 3.74 0.08
CA PRO A 28 -22.80 4.68 -1.01
C PRO A 28 -23.49 5.95 -0.48
N ILE A 29 -22.89 7.10 -0.73
CA ILE A 29 -23.41 8.41 -0.32
C ILE A 29 -23.93 9.22 -1.49
N ALA A 30 -23.52 8.87 -2.72
CA ALA A 30 -24.02 9.38 -3.98
C ALA A 30 -23.87 8.31 -5.08
N GLU A 31 -24.28 8.60 -6.30
CA GLU A 31 -24.24 7.66 -7.43
C GLU A 31 -22.86 7.04 -7.67
N PHE A 32 -21.82 7.87 -7.60
CA PHE A 32 -20.43 7.46 -7.84
C PHE A 32 -19.57 7.45 -6.57
N ASP A 33 -20.11 7.87 -5.42
CA ASP A 33 -19.36 8.10 -4.20
C ASP A 33 -19.65 7.06 -3.15
N ARG A 34 -18.59 6.53 -2.53
CA ARG A 34 -18.66 5.61 -1.40
C ARG A 34 -17.72 6.03 -0.29
N VAL A 35 -18.18 5.91 0.93
CA VAL A 35 -17.38 6.06 2.14
C VAL A 35 -17.20 4.70 2.78
N PHE A 36 -15.98 4.43 3.25
CA PHE A 36 -15.63 3.19 3.93
C PHE A 36 -15.15 3.52 5.34
N ILE A 37 -15.61 2.75 6.30
CA ILE A 37 -15.11 2.76 7.66
C ILE A 37 -14.77 1.33 8.07
N GLY A 38 -13.61 1.14 8.64
CA GLY A 38 -13.14 -0.18 9.03
C GLY A 38 -12.36 -0.18 10.33
N ALA A 39 -12.38 -1.31 11.00
CA ALA A 39 -11.55 -1.59 12.16
C ALA A 39 -11.03 -3.01 12.08
N GLY A 40 -9.83 -3.25 12.62
CA GLY A 40 -9.22 -4.56 12.58
C GLY A 40 -8.25 -4.81 13.72
N TYR A 41 -7.82 -6.03 13.79
CA TYR A 41 -6.72 -6.52 14.61
C TYR A 41 -5.72 -7.18 13.68
N GLU A 42 -4.47 -6.81 13.80
CA GLU A 42 -3.38 -7.37 13.00
C GLU A 42 -2.20 -7.70 13.89
N ARG A 43 -1.68 -8.91 13.75
CA ARG A 43 -0.43 -9.34 14.36
C ARG A 43 0.57 -9.67 13.26
N THR A 44 1.70 -9.00 13.26
CA THR A 44 2.80 -9.24 12.33
C THR A 44 3.97 -9.86 13.10
N ARG A 45 4.47 -11.00 12.63
CA ARG A 45 5.69 -11.63 13.13
C ARG A 45 6.78 -11.51 12.07
N ILE A 46 7.95 -11.09 12.50
CA ILE A 46 9.14 -11.00 11.65
C ILE A 46 10.03 -12.20 11.99
N THR A 47 10.17 -13.13 11.06
CA THR A 47 11.13 -14.24 11.18
C THR A 47 12.40 -13.82 10.50
N THR A 48 13.47 -13.70 11.28
CA THR A 48 14.78 -13.30 10.79
C THR A 48 15.66 -14.53 10.63
N THR A 49 16.11 -14.78 9.40
CA THR A 49 17.17 -15.77 9.10
C THR A 49 18.51 -15.03 8.95
N LYS A 50 19.65 -15.72 8.89
CA LYS A 50 20.97 -15.10 8.66
C LYS A 50 20.95 -14.32 7.34
N GLY A 51 21.33 -13.03 7.38
CA GLY A 51 21.36 -12.17 6.18
C GLY A 51 20.22 -11.13 6.10
N VAL A 52 19.43 -10.98 7.15
CA VAL A 52 18.35 -9.97 7.21
C VAL A 52 18.89 -8.56 7.05
N PRO A 53 18.25 -7.70 6.23
CA PRO A 53 18.61 -6.29 6.13
C PRO A 53 18.66 -5.63 7.51
N PRO A 54 19.68 -4.79 7.80
CA PRO A 54 19.83 -4.13 9.09
C PRO A 54 18.59 -3.37 9.53
N THR A 55 17.84 -2.80 8.59
CA THR A 55 16.61 -2.07 8.86
C THR A 55 15.56 -2.94 9.56
N PHE A 56 15.36 -4.17 9.09
CA PHE A 56 14.39 -5.12 9.67
C PHE A 56 14.93 -5.75 10.96
N TYR A 57 16.22 -6.10 10.97
CA TYR A 57 16.88 -6.64 12.15
C TYR A 57 16.81 -5.64 13.31
N ASN A 58 17.24 -4.40 13.08
CA ASN A 58 17.23 -3.33 14.09
C ASN A 58 15.81 -3.01 14.57
N PHE A 59 14.81 -3.05 13.66
CA PHE A 59 13.43 -2.88 14.05
C PHE A 59 12.97 -4.01 14.98
N GLY A 60 13.26 -5.28 14.63
CA GLY A 60 12.90 -6.45 15.42
C GLY A 60 13.57 -6.48 16.81
N GLU A 61 14.86 -6.12 16.90
CA GLU A 61 15.60 -6.04 18.18
C GLU A 61 15.08 -4.89 19.06
N ARG A 62 14.70 -3.76 18.46
CA ARG A 62 14.31 -2.55 19.18
C ARG A 62 12.84 -2.53 19.59
N PHE A 63 11.95 -3.12 18.79
CA PHE A 63 10.50 -3.05 18.95
C PHE A 63 9.84 -4.43 19.10
N GLY A 64 10.63 -5.51 19.08
CA GLY A 64 10.16 -6.89 19.15
C GLY A 64 9.88 -7.52 17.79
N ARG A 65 10.04 -8.84 17.74
CA ARG A 65 9.81 -9.65 16.53
C ARG A 65 8.32 -9.93 16.27
N SER A 66 7.46 -9.60 17.21
CA SER A 66 6.01 -9.70 17.08
C SER A 66 5.41 -8.35 17.39
N SER A 67 4.57 -7.85 16.50
CA SER A 67 3.99 -6.52 16.58
C SER A 67 2.48 -6.61 16.37
N VAL A 68 1.74 -6.06 17.33
CA VAL A 68 0.28 -5.98 17.26
C VAL A 68 -0.13 -4.58 16.86
N ALA A 69 -1.08 -4.47 15.95
CA ALA A 69 -1.71 -3.22 15.54
C ALA A 69 -3.24 -3.34 15.64
N ILE A 70 -3.90 -2.22 15.92
CA ILE A 70 -5.36 -2.08 15.85
C ILE A 70 -5.67 -1.03 14.79
N PRO A 71 -5.67 -1.41 13.50
CA PRO A 71 -5.90 -0.47 12.42
C PRO A 71 -7.37 -0.04 12.36
N LEU A 72 -7.57 1.26 12.32
CA LEU A 72 -8.81 1.92 11.95
C LEU A 72 -8.63 2.49 10.55
N THR A 73 -9.63 2.38 9.71
CA THR A 73 -9.58 2.88 8.32
C THR A 73 -10.78 3.76 8.05
N LEU A 74 -10.53 4.93 7.47
CA LEU A 74 -11.54 5.79 6.89
C LEU A 74 -11.18 5.99 5.42
N GLY A 75 -12.11 5.77 4.53
CA GLY A 75 -11.86 5.89 3.10
C GLY A 75 -13.03 6.53 2.36
N TRP A 76 -12.71 7.14 1.25
CA TRP A 76 -13.66 7.64 0.28
C TRP A 76 -13.21 7.23 -1.12
N SER A 77 -14.16 6.90 -1.98
CA SER A 77 -13.89 6.69 -3.40
C SER A 77 -15.02 7.27 -4.26
N ASN A 78 -14.63 7.81 -5.40
CA ASN A 78 -15.52 8.25 -6.46
C ASN A 78 -15.13 7.50 -7.74
N ASP A 79 -16.08 6.79 -8.33
CA ASP A 79 -15.89 6.01 -9.57
C ASP A 79 -16.93 6.37 -10.59
N SER A 80 -16.58 7.30 -11.49
CA SER A 80 -17.39 7.76 -12.60
C SER A 80 -16.96 7.21 -13.95
N ARG A 81 -16.17 6.12 -13.95
CA ARG A 81 -15.73 5.45 -15.17
C ARG A 81 -16.94 4.83 -15.90
N ASN A 82 -16.94 4.95 -17.22
CA ASN A 82 -18.00 4.38 -18.04
C ASN A 82 -18.05 2.85 -18.00
N ASN A 83 -16.90 2.19 -17.75
CA ASN A 83 -16.80 0.75 -17.55
C ASN A 83 -15.66 0.45 -16.54
N PRO A 84 -15.91 -0.23 -15.42
CA PRO A 84 -14.87 -0.55 -14.44
C PRO A 84 -13.78 -1.51 -14.94
N LEU A 85 -14.10 -2.39 -15.91
CA LEU A 85 -13.16 -3.40 -16.41
C LEU A 85 -12.34 -2.91 -17.61
N SER A 86 -12.93 -2.12 -18.48
CA SER A 86 -12.27 -1.56 -19.67
C SER A 86 -12.70 -0.10 -19.85
N PRO A 87 -12.21 0.80 -19.00
CA PRO A 87 -12.63 2.18 -19.03
C PRO A 87 -12.01 2.92 -20.21
N THR A 88 -12.86 3.68 -20.91
CA THR A 88 -12.45 4.57 -22.00
C THR A 88 -12.73 6.04 -21.71
N ALA A 89 -13.55 6.32 -20.69
CA ALA A 89 -13.90 7.68 -20.27
C ALA A 89 -14.22 7.70 -18.77
N GLY A 90 -14.10 8.88 -18.16
CA GLY A 90 -14.42 9.10 -16.76
C GLY A 90 -13.19 9.10 -15.85
N GLU A 91 -13.42 9.04 -14.57
CA GLU A 91 -12.35 9.11 -13.57
C GLU A 91 -12.63 8.22 -12.36
N PHE A 92 -11.54 7.84 -11.71
CA PHE A 92 -11.56 7.13 -10.44
C PHE A 92 -10.70 7.90 -9.44
N LYS A 93 -11.27 8.18 -8.28
CA LYS A 93 -10.60 8.83 -7.15
C LYS A 93 -10.72 7.96 -5.93
N ARG A 94 -9.65 7.85 -5.18
CA ARG A 94 -9.64 7.15 -3.89
C ARG A 94 -8.78 7.90 -2.90
N LEU A 95 -9.30 8.03 -1.69
CA LEU A 95 -8.59 8.54 -0.53
C LEU A 95 -8.79 7.55 0.62
N SER A 96 -7.72 7.19 1.31
CA SER A 96 -7.77 6.30 2.46
C SER A 96 -6.84 6.79 3.55
N LEU A 97 -7.39 6.98 4.73
CA LEU A 97 -6.67 7.30 5.96
C LEU A 97 -6.70 6.07 6.86
N GLY A 98 -5.53 5.58 7.23
CA GLY A 98 -5.34 4.51 8.20
C GLY A 98 -4.73 5.05 9.49
N LEU A 99 -5.23 4.61 10.62
CA LEU A 99 -4.73 4.98 11.93
C LEU A 99 -4.65 3.74 12.81
N SER A 100 -3.49 3.45 13.38
CA SER A 100 -3.32 2.45 14.44
C SER A 100 -2.93 3.16 15.73
N PRO A 101 -3.89 3.55 16.58
CA PRO A 101 -3.61 4.33 17.78
C PRO A 101 -3.07 3.48 18.94
N ALA A 102 -3.28 2.17 18.88
CA ALA A 102 -2.97 1.24 19.95
C ALA A 102 -2.21 0.00 19.47
N GLY A 103 -1.61 -0.71 20.41
CA GLY A 103 -0.75 -1.86 20.15
C GLY A 103 0.71 -1.48 20.10
N ASP A 104 1.54 -2.40 19.60
CA ASP A 104 2.99 -2.23 19.48
C ASP A 104 3.34 -1.37 18.26
N ALA A 105 2.62 -1.56 17.15
CA ALA A 105 2.75 -0.78 15.93
C ALA A 105 1.72 0.35 15.91
N ARG A 106 2.17 1.56 16.22
CA ARG A 106 1.35 2.77 16.17
C ARG A 106 1.77 3.62 14.98
N TYR A 107 0.83 3.93 14.11
CA TYR A 107 1.13 4.66 12.89
C TYR A 107 -0.10 5.33 12.31
N VAL A 108 0.14 6.29 11.44
CA VAL A 108 -0.84 6.87 10.52
C VAL A 108 -0.41 6.60 9.09
N THR A 109 -1.36 6.37 8.20
CA THR A 109 -1.11 6.22 6.76
C THR A 109 -2.11 7.04 5.97
N LEU A 110 -1.66 7.63 4.90
CA LEU A 110 -2.47 8.28 3.89
C LEU A 110 -2.17 7.64 2.55
N SER A 111 -3.22 7.21 1.85
CA SER A 111 -3.09 6.71 0.49
C SER A 111 -4.13 7.40 -0.39
N THR A 112 -3.70 7.89 -1.53
CA THR A 112 -4.59 8.49 -2.52
C THR A 112 -4.24 7.99 -3.90
N GLN A 113 -5.27 7.87 -4.75
CA GLN A 113 -5.16 7.52 -6.15
C GLN A 113 -6.10 8.40 -6.96
N TYR A 114 -5.60 8.89 -8.07
CA TYR A 114 -6.38 9.58 -9.09
C TYR A 114 -6.09 8.96 -10.45
N GLN A 115 -7.14 8.50 -11.12
CA GLN A 115 -7.09 7.95 -12.46
C GLN A 115 -8.05 8.71 -13.35
N ARG A 116 -7.63 9.08 -14.56
CA ARG A 116 -8.49 9.71 -15.55
C ARG A 116 -8.33 9.06 -16.91
N PHE A 117 -9.45 8.79 -17.54
CA PHE A 117 -9.55 8.22 -18.87
C PHE A 117 -10.10 9.27 -19.83
N ILE A 118 -9.34 9.60 -20.85
CA ILE A 118 -9.63 10.67 -21.80
C ILE A 118 -9.77 10.03 -23.19
N PRO A 119 -10.98 9.98 -23.76
CA PRO A 119 -11.17 9.50 -25.13
C PRO A 119 -10.55 10.50 -26.11
N LEU A 120 -9.82 9.99 -27.08
CA LEU A 120 -9.15 10.74 -28.14
C LEU A 120 -9.63 10.27 -29.52
N TRP A 121 -9.55 11.14 -30.51
CA TRP A 121 -9.88 10.84 -31.91
C TRP A 121 -11.16 10.01 -32.09
N SER A 122 -12.31 10.61 -31.71
CA SER A 122 -13.62 9.97 -31.85
C SER A 122 -13.74 8.62 -31.13
N ASN A 123 -13.19 8.52 -29.95
CA ASN A 123 -13.21 7.32 -29.07
C ASN A 123 -12.44 6.09 -29.60
N LYS A 124 -11.57 6.28 -30.60
CA LYS A 124 -10.74 5.18 -31.11
C LYS A 124 -9.55 4.89 -30.22
N PHE A 125 -9.11 5.87 -29.46
CA PHE A 125 -7.97 5.78 -28.56
C PHE A 125 -8.32 6.36 -27.19
N THR A 126 -7.67 5.86 -26.18
CA THR A 126 -7.85 6.34 -24.81
C THR A 126 -6.49 6.69 -24.22
N LEU A 127 -6.37 7.88 -23.65
CA LEU A 127 -5.26 8.23 -22.77
C LEU A 127 -5.68 8.05 -21.33
N MET A 128 -4.98 7.17 -20.62
CA MET A 128 -5.11 7.02 -19.18
C MET A 128 -3.97 7.75 -18.49
N VAL A 129 -4.32 8.53 -17.47
CA VAL A 129 -3.36 9.15 -16.54
C VAL A 129 -3.69 8.63 -15.14
N ASN A 130 -2.67 8.15 -14.42
CA ASN A 130 -2.81 7.65 -13.06
C ASN A 130 -1.75 8.25 -12.16
N GLY A 131 -2.16 8.77 -11.01
CA GLY A 131 -1.31 9.25 -9.95
C GLY A 131 -1.63 8.53 -8.64
N GLU A 132 -0.61 8.09 -7.92
CA GLU A 132 -0.73 7.46 -6.61
C GLU A 132 0.23 8.09 -5.63
N LEU A 133 -0.26 8.43 -4.45
CA LEU A 133 0.54 8.86 -3.32
C LEU A 133 0.26 7.93 -2.14
N GLY A 134 1.32 7.44 -1.52
CA GLY A 134 1.27 6.74 -0.24
C GLY A 134 2.23 7.43 0.73
N TRP A 135 1.75 7.75 1.91
CA TRP A 135 2.54 8.32 3.00
C TRP A 135 2.21 7.63 4.31
N GLY A 136 3.22 7.42 5.13
CA GLY A 136 3.05 6.85 6.46
C GLY A 136 4.02 7.42 7.47
N GLU A 137 3.57 7.53 8.72
CA GLU A 137 4.36 8.04 9.84
C GLU A 137 4.07 7.23 11.11
N GLY A 138 5.09 7.05 11.93
CA GLY A 138 4.93 6.41 13.23
C GLY A 138 4.35 7.38 14.27
N LEU A 139 3.63 6.87 15.25
CA LEU A 139 3.02 7.66 16.31
C LEU A 139 3.67 7.40 17.67
N GLY A 140 3.75 8.47 18.48
CA GLY A 140 4.18 8.37 19.87
C GLY A 140 5.64 7.91 20.03
N SER A 141 6.57 8.57 19.36
CA SER A 141 8.04 8.27 19.41
C SER A 141 8.40 6.88 18.86
N ARG A 142 7.49 6.23 18.14
CA ARG A 142 7.76 4.99 17.43
C ARG A 142 7.99 5.26 15.95
N PRO A 143 8.96 4.60 15.31
CA PRO A 143 9.15 4.73 13.87
C PRO A 143 7.97 4.11 13.11
N TYR A 144 7.81 4.52 11.87
CA TYR A 144 6.88 3.86 10.96
C TYR A 144 7.26 2.39 10.80
N PRO A 145 6.31 1.45 10.93
CA PRO A 145 6.64 0.03 10.89
C PRO A 145 7.20 -0.38 9.53
N VAL A 146 8.38 -0.96 9.49
CA VAL A 146 9.08 -1.37 8.26
C VAL A 146 8.26 -2.34 7.39
N PHE A 147 7.42 -3.17 8.01
CA PHE A 147 6.51 -4.08 7.32
C PHE A 147 5.26 -3.40 6.71
N LYS A 148 5.11 -2.09 6.91
CA LYS A 148 4.10 -1.23 6.28
C LYS A 148 4.68 -0.33 5.19
N ASN A 149 5.99 -0.40 4.95
CA ASN A 149 6.65 0.40 3.94
C ASN A 149 6.01 0.21 2.56
N PHE A 150 6.00 1.29 1.81
CA PHE A 150 5.56 1.29 0.41
C PHE A 150 6.71 0.86 -0.49
N TYR A 151 6.38 0.10 -1.51
CA TYR A 151 7.28 -0.37 -2.55
C TYR A 151 6.78 0.11 -3.90
N ALA A 152 7.67 0.31 -4.86
CA ALA A 152 7.35 0.67 -6.23
C ALA A 152 8.11 -0.23 -7.21
N GLY A 153 7.60 -0.34 -8.44
CA GLY A 153 8.05 -1.25 -9.48
C GLY A 153 7.04 -2.37 -9.74
N GLY A 154 7.04 -2.88 -10.94
CA GLY A 154 6.14 -3.92 -11.42
C GLY A 154 4.87 -3.40 -12.08
N LEU A 155 4.07 -4.33 -12.58
CA LEU A 155 2.85 -4.06 -13.37
C LEU A 155 1.84 -3.16 -12.66
N GLY A 156 1.79 -3.21 -11.34
CA GLY A 156 0.85 -2.43 -10.52
C GLY A 156 1.32 -1.00 -10.22
N SER A 157 2.55 -0.62 -10.58
CA SER A 157 3.07 0.72 -10.32
C SER A 157 3.90 1.27 -11.48
N VAL A 158 5.14 0.83 -11.68
CA VAL A 158 6.03 1.27 -12.76
C VAL A 158 6.43 0.05 -13.59
N ARG A 159 5.80 -0.15 -14.74
CA ARG A 159 5.86 -1.39 -15.54
C ARG A 159 7.24 -1.82 -16.01
N ALA A 160 8.12 -0.90 -16.36
CA ALA A 160 9.46 -1.22 -16.86
C ALA A 160 10.41 -1.80 -15.79
N PHE A 161 9.98 -1.83 -14.56
CA PHE A 161 10.78 -2.28 -13.43
C PHE A 161 10.19 -3.54 -12.80
N GLU A 162 11.06 -4.33 -12.22
CA GLU A 162 10.66 -5.50 -11.45
C GLU A 162 9.85 -5.12 -10.20
N GLY A 163 8.96 -6.02 -9.77
CA GLY A 163 8.09 -5.77 -8.62
C GLY A 163 8.87 -5.42 -7.35
N GLY A 164 8.60 -4.24 -6.78
CA GLY A 164 9.26 -3.78 -5.56
C GLY A 164 10.73 -3.38 -5.73
N SER A 165 11.25 -3.30 -6.98
CA SER A 165 12.66 -3.03 -7.23
C SER A 165 13.06 -1.55 -7.10
N LEU A 166 12.10 -0.64 -7.06
CA LEU A 166 12.35 0.79 -6.91
C LEU A 166 12.26 1.20 -5.44
N GLY A 167 13.17 2.06 -5.02
CA GLY A 167 13.18 2.63 -3.68
C GLY A 167 14.54 2.50 -2.99
N PRO A 168 14.62 2.89 -1.71
CA PRO A 168 15.83 2.82 -0.92
C PRO A 168 16.36 1.40 -0.80
N THR A 169 17.67 1.27 -0.89
CA THR A 169 18.40 0.03 -0.61
C THR A 169 19.25 0.20 0.63
N ASP A 170 19.45 -0.88 1.36
CA ASP A 170 20.44 -0.96 2.40
C ASP A 170 21.86 -1.15 1.84
N ASN A 171 22.85 -1.20 2.72
CA ASN A 171 24.26 -1.40 2.36
C ASN A 171 24.55 -2.77 1.71
N PHE A 172 23.60 -3.68 1.71
CA PHE A 172 23.69 -5.01 1.08
C PHE A 172 22.92 -5.09 -0.23
N GLY A 173 22.37 -3.96 -0.71
CA GLY A 173 21.57 -3.92 -1.94
C GLY A 173 20.13 -4.41 -1.77
N THR A 174 19.66 -4.71 -0.56
CA THR A 174 18.30 -5.17 -0.31
C THR A 174 17.33 -3.99 -0.27
N ARG A 175 16.19 -4.15 -0.92
CA ARG A 175 15.13 -3.12 -0.95
C ARG A 175 14.41 -3.06 0.38
N SER A 176 14.41 -1.90 1.00
CA SER A 176 13.75 -1.67 2.29
C SER A 176 12.37 -1.03 2.18
N GLY A 177 12.00 -0.56 0.98
CA GLY A 177 10.83 0.29 0.80
C GLY A 177 10.99 1.63 1.52
N GLY A 178 9.92 2.42 1.56
CA GLY A 178 9.91 3.73 2.22
C GLY A 178 8.55 4.07 2.80
N ASN A 179 8.52 5.10 3.63
CA ASN A 179 7.30 5.64 4.20
C ASN A 179 6.59 6.67 3.29
N LEU A 180 7.19 6.97 2.14
CA LEU A 180 6.61 7.82 1.09
C LEU A 180 6.74 7.13 -0.26
N ARG A 181 5.67 7.12 -1.04
CA ARG A 181 5.62 6.66 -2.43
C ARG A 181 4.84 7.64 -3.28
N LEU A 182 5.40 8.01 -4.41
CA LEU A 182 4.70 8.75 -5.45
C LEU A 182 4.92 8.04 -6.79
N ASN A 183 3.83 7.65 -7.44
CA ASN A 183 3.83 7.06 -8.78
C ASN A 183 2.98 7.91 -9.71
N LEU A 184 3.50 8.18 -10.89
CA LEU A 184 2.78 8.83 -11.98
C LEU A 184 2.95 7.96 -13.22
N ASN A 185 1.84 7.58 -13.84
CA ASN A 185 1.81 6.75 -15.03
C ASN A 185 0.88 7.36 -16.08
N SER A 186 1.24 7.20 -17.33
CA SER A 186 0.34 7.46 -18.45
C SER A 186 0.38 6.29 -19.42
N GLU A 187 -0.78 5.91 -19.95
CA GLU A 187 -0.92 4.82 -20.90
C GLU A 187 -1.81 5.27 -22.06
N PHE A 188 -1.43 4.86 -23.24
CA PHE A 188 -2.17 5.11 -24.46
C PHE A 188 -2.57 3.77 -25.09
N TYR A 189 -3.82 3.58 -25.39
CA TYR A 189 -4.38 2.36 -25.97
C TYR A 189 -5.66 2.62 -26.79
#